data_94b274a37c0f910a0fd96efb90fae4ee
#
_entry.id   94b274a37c0f910a0fd96efb90fae4ee
#
_cell.length_a   1.000
_cell.length_b   1.000
_cell.length_c   1.000
_cell.angle_alpha   90.00
_cell.angle_beta   90.00
_cell.angle_gamma   90.00
#
_symmetry.space_group_name_H-M   'P 1'
#
loop_
_entity.id
_entity.type
_entity.pdbx_description
1 polymer ?
#
loop_
_entity_poly.entity_id
_entity_poly.type
_entity_poly.pdbx_seq_one_letter_code
_entity_poly.pdbx_strand_id
1 'polypeptide(L)'
;MNILIVDNNDSFSYNLKHYVEQFSVEVKVIRGNKLDLNCIDEFDKIILSPGPGLPSEHPILLQTLDKVIGNKSILGICLGHECIYTYFGGNIKICSEIMHGKTSNMKHNGDKLFNKIPNPFCAMRYHSLVGDTDNVPDVIEIISETSNNIIMGIKHKKYDIYGLQFHPESIGTNFGKQLLKNFLLTTEISS
;
A
#
# COMPACT_ATOMS: atom_id res chain seq x y z
N MET A 1 -6.59 17.13 -7.96
CA MET A 1 -5.78 16.27 -7.07
C MET A 1 -4.78 15.55 -7.94
N ASN A 2 -3.50 15.70 -7.61
CA ASN A 2 -2.38 15.10 -8.36
C ASN A 2 -1.84 13.91 -7.58
N ILE A 3 -1.80 12.75 -8.19
CA ILE A 3 -1.34 11.50 -7.57
C ILE A 3 -0.02 11.08 -8.21
N LEU A 4 0.97 10.79 -7.37
CA LEU A 4 2.21 10.15 -7.80
C LEU A 4 2.11 8.65 -7.56
N ILE A 5 2.38 7.85 -8.59
CA ILE A 5 2.69 6.43 -8.44
C ILE A 5 4.19 6.26 -8.63
N VAL A 6 4.89 5.84 -7.58
CA VAL A 6 6.30 5.46 -7.64
C VAL A 6 6.37 4.03 -8.13
N ASP A 7 6.81 3.85 -9.38
CA ASP A 7 6.85 2.54 -10.04
C ASP A 7 8.17 1.80 -9.76
N ASN A 8 8.05 0.60 -9.22
CA ASN A 8 9.18 -0.29 -8.88
C ASN A 8 9.40 -1.41 -9.90
N ASN A 9 9.29 -1.07 -11.20
CA ASN A 9 9.39 -2.00 -12.32
C ASN A 9 8.32 -3.12 -12.28
N ASP A 10 7.11 -2.73 -11.93
CA ASP A 10 5.96 -3.63 -11.85
C ASP A 10 5.02 -3.44 -13.03
N SER A 11 4.57 -4.56 -13.62
CA SER A 11 3.60 -4.54 -14.72
C SER A 11 2.22 -4.03 -14.31
N PHE A 12 1.88 -4.07 -13.01
CA PHE A 12 0.60 -3.62 -12.48
C PHE A 12 0.54 -2.12 -12.16
N SER A 13 1.65 -1.38 -12.21
CA SER A 13 1.67 0.08 -11.96
C SER A 13 0.72 0.84 -12.89
N TYR A 14 0.62 0.41 -14.15
CA TYR A 14 -0.32 1.01 -15.11
C TYR A 14 -1.78 0.61 -14.87
N ASN A 15 -2.03 -0.57 -14.31
CA ASN A 15 -3.38 -0.95 -13.87
C ASN A 15 -3.82 -0.08 -12.69
N LEU A 16 -2.91 0.19 -11.74
CA LEU A 16 -3.15 1.15 -10.66
C LEU A 16 -3.49 2.53 -11.22
N LYS A 17 -2.68 3.05 -12.14
CA LYS A 17 -2.95 4.31 -12.84
C LYS A 17 -4.36 4.32 -13.43
N HIS A 18 -4.68 3.32 -14.25
CA HIS A 18 -5.98 3.22 -14.90
C HIS A 18 -7.15 3.21 -13.90
N TYR A 19 -7.01 2.51 -12.75
CA TYR A 19 -8.07 2.49 -11.74
C TYR A 19 -8.21 3.83 -11.02
N VAL A 20 -7.11 4.47 -10.69
CA VAL A 20 -7.10 5.75 -9.98
C VAL A 20 -7.63 6.88 -10.85
N GLU A 21 -7.29 6.92 -12.14
CA GLU A 21 -7.77 7.93 -13.09
C GLU A 21 -9.30 7.91 -13.28
N GLN A 22 -9.97 6.78 -13.00
CA GLN A 22 -11.44 6.69 -13.05
C GLN A 22 -12.14 7.61 -12.02
N PHE A 23 -11.42 8.12 -11.05
CA PHE A 23 -11.94 9.03 -10.01
C PHE A 23 -11.69 10.51 -10.32
N SER A 24 -11.44 10.85 -11.59
CA SER A 24 -11.25 12.24 -12.05
C SER A 24 -10.07 12.96 -11.35
N VAL A 25 -8.96 12.24 -11.16
CA VAL A 25 -7.71 12.76 -10.63
C VAL A 25 -6.60 12.64 -11.68
N GLU A 26 -5.58 13.50 -11.59
CA GLU A 26 -4.40 13.40 -12.44
C GLU A 26 -3.40 12.41 -11.83
N VAL A 27 -2.88 11.49 -12.64
CA VAL A 27 -1.96 10.45 -12.17
C VAL A 27 -0.68 10.47 -12.98
N LYS A 28 0.45 10.67 -12.31
CA LYS A 28 1.78 10.55 -12.89
C LYS A 28 2.47 9.29 -12.36
N VAL A 29 2.93 8.44 -13.27
CA VAL A 29 3.75 7.26 -12.94
C VAL A 29 5.19 7.62 -13.20
N ILE A 30 6.04 7.50 -12.19
CA ILE A 30 7.48 7.77 -12.29
C ILE A 30 8.22 6.53 -11.77
N ARG A 31 9.11 5.98 -12.59
CA ARG A 31 9.99 4.89 -12.13
C ARG A 31 10.87 5.36 -10.98
N GLY A 32 11.02 4.53 -9.93
CA GLY A 32 11.80 4.87 -8.75
C GLY A 32 13.21 5.38 -9.09
N ASN A 33 13.91 4.72 -10.00
CA ASN A 33 15.25 5.13 -10.43
C ASN A 33 15.31 6.45 -11.24
N LYS A 34 14.16 7.04 -11.56
CA LYS A 34 14.03 8.33 -12.28
C LYS A 34 13.31 9.38 -11.44
N LEU A 35 12.91 9.04 -10.22
CA LEU A 35 12.20 9.96 -9.34
C LEU A 35 13.17 11.00 -8.79
N ASP A 36 12.90 12.27 -9.12
CA ASP A 36 13.51 13.40 -8.40
C ASP A 36 12.63 13.72 -7.18
N LEU A 37 13.19 13.53 -5.99
CA LEU A 37 12.49 13.81 -4.73
C LEU A 37 12.09 15.28 -4.56
N ASN A 38 12.69 16.20 -5.32
CA ASN A 38 12.30 17.62 -5.28
C ASN A 38 10.95 17.87 -5.95
N CYS A 39 10.51 17.00 -6.86
CA CYS A 39 9.20 17.16 -7.50
C CYS A 39 8.03 16.57 -6.69
N ILE A 40 8.30 15.91 -5.56
CA ILE A 40 7.26 15.25 -4.75
C ILE A 40 6.23 16.24 -4.20
N ASP A 41 6.63 17.47 -3.95
CA ASP A 41 5.74 18.50 -3.42
C ASP A 41 4.61 18.91 -4.39
N GLU A 42 4.76 18.61 -5.68
CA GLU A 42 3.73 18.83 -6.73
C GLU A 42 2.52 17.90 -6.59
N PHE A 43 2.63 16.81 -5.80
CA PHE A 43 1.59 15.80 -5.67
C PHE A 43 0.87 15.89 -4.32
N ASP A 44 -0.43 15.63 -4.35
CA ASP A 44 -1.28 15.63 -3.15
C ASP A 44 -1.17 14.30 -2.38
N LYS A 45 -1.09 13.18 -3.11
CA LYS A 45 -0.98 11.83 -2.53
C LYS A 45 0.02 10.98 -3.30
N ILE A 46 0.55 9.96 -2.62
CA ILE A 46 1.59 9.08 -3.15
C ILE A 46 1.17 7.62 -3.01
N ILE A 47 1.33 6.86 -4.08
CA ILE A 47 1.18 5.42 -4.09
C ILE A 47 2.54 4.79 -4.37
N LEU A 48 3.02 3.96 -3.46
CA LEU A 48 4.20 3.12 -3.65
C LEU A 48 3.75 1.81 -4.27
N SER A 49 4.15 1.55 -5.52
CA SER A 49 3.68 0.42 -6.30
C SER A 49 4.17 -0.92 -5.76
N PRO A 50 3.56 -2.04 -6.18
CA PRO A 50 4.19 -3.34 -6.10
C PRO A 50 5.56 -3.35 -6.77
N GLY A 51 6.32 -4.42 -6.56
CA GLY A 51 7.60 -4.62 -7.21
C GLY A 51 8.27 -5.91 -6.75
N PRO A 52 9.32 -6.34 -7.45
CA PRO A 52 10.10 -7.51 -7.05
C PRO A 52 11.12 -7.15 -5.96
N GLY A 53 11.66 -8.15 -5.27
CA GLY A 53 12.77 -8.02 -4.35
C GLY A 53 12.37 -7.65 -2.92
N LEU A 54 13.33 -7.17 -2.16
CA LEU A 54 13.20 -6.80 -0.75
C LEU A 54 13.13 -5.28 -0.58
N PRO A 55 12.50 -4.76 0.48
CA PRO A 55 12.51 -3.33 0.80
C PRO A 55 13.89 -2.69 0.79
N SER A 56 14.93 -3.41 1.24
CA SER A 56 16.32 -2.93 1.26
C SER A 56 16.94 -2.69 -0.12
N GLU A 57 16.37 -3.29 -1.17
CA GLU A 57 16.81 -3.13 -2.56
C GLU A 57 16.17 -1.89 -3.23
N HIS A 58 15.24 -1.24 -2.54
CA HIS A 58 14.49 -0.08 -3.04
C HIS A 58 14.67 1.18 -2.16
N PRO A 59 15.90 1.69 -2.02
CA PRO A 59 16.17 2.83 -1.13
C PRO A 59 15.35 4.08 -1.48
N ILE A 60 14.96 4.24 -2.74
CA ILE A 60 14.14 5.39 -3.18
C ILE A 60 12.76 5.40 -2.52
N LEU A 61 12.16 4.23 -2.20
CA LEU A 61 10.88 4.16 -1.50
C LEU A 61 11.02 4.63 -0.06
N LEU A 62 12.11 4.25 0.62
CA LEU A 62 12.41 4.69 1.97
C LEU A 62 12.69 6.19 2.01
N GLN A 63 13.47 6.72 1.05
CA GLN A 63 13.73 8.15 0.89
C GLN A 63 12.45 8.94 0.57
N THR A 64 11.53 8.33 -0.21
CA THR A 64 10.22 8.93 -0.45
C THR A 64 9.42 9.05 0.85
N LEU A 65 9.41 7.99 1.68
CA LEU A 65 8.78 8.03 3.01
C LEU A 65 9.39 9.11 3.89
N ASP A 66 10.72 9.20 3.99
CA ASP A 66 11.43 10.24 4.76
C ASP A 66 10.99 11.66 4.34
N LYS A 67 10.83 11.88 3.03
CA LYS A 67 10.50 13.20 2.48
C LYS A 67 9.07 13.64 2.79
N VAL A 68 8.11 12.70 2.86
CA VAL A 68 6.68 13.03 2.82
C VAL A 68 5.90 12.66 4.08
N ILE A 69 6.50 11.92 5.01
CA ILE A 69 5.86 11.53 6.26
C ILE A 69 5.34 12.76 7.03
N GLY A 70 4.08 12.69 7.47
CA GLY A 70 3.42 13.78 8.18
C GLY A 70 2.89 14.92 7.29
N ASN A 71 3.24 14.94 6.00
CA ASN A 71 2.86 16.00 5.08
C ASN A 71 1.93 15.53 3.95
N LYS A 72 1.96 14.25 3.61
CA LYS A 72 1.17 13.69 2.50
C LYS A 72 0.57 12.34 2.86
N SER A 73 -0.58 12.03 2.25
CA SER A 73 -1.19 10.70 2.34
C SER A 73 -0.42 9.70 1.49
N ILE A 74 -0.16 8.51 2.03
CA ILE A 74 0.63 7.46 1.38
C ILE A 74 -0.13 6.13 1.39
N LEU A 75 -0.12 5.43 0.27
CA LEU A 75 -0.58 4.05 0.15
C LEU A 75 0.55 3.19 -0.42
N GLY A 76 1.03 2.22 0.35
CA GLY A 76 1.94 1.18 -0.14
C GLY A 76 1.19 -0.07 -0.54
N ILE A 77 1.54 -0.67 -1.69
CA ILE A 77 0.93 -1.91 -2.19
C ILE A 77 2.01 -2.96 -2.35
N CYS A 78 1.80 -4.14 -1.79
CA CYS A 78 2.72 -5.28 -1.77
C CYS A 78 4.14 -4.85 -1.31
N LEU A 79 5.13 -4.71 -2.19
CA LEU A 79 6.44 -4.17 -1.86
C LEU A 79 6.35 -2.79 -1.15
N GLY A 80 5.48 -1.90 -1.62
CA GLY A 80 5.26 -0.60 -0.97
C GLY A 80 4.74 -0.73 0.47
N HIS A 81 3.87 -1.70 0.74
CA HIS A 81 3.44 -2.06 2.10
C HIS A 81 4.61 -2.57 2.95
N GLU A 82 5.43 -3.46 2.40
CA GLU A 82 6.60 -4.01 3.08
C GLU A 82 7.63 -2.91 3.40
N CYS A 83 7.83 -1.96 2.48
CA CYS A 83 8.68 -0.79 2.72
C CYS A 83 8.15 0.08 3.86
N ILE A 84 6.85 0.34 3.93
CA ILE A 84 6.22 1.08 5.04
C ILE A 84 6.43 0.31 6.35
N TYR A 85 6.16 -0.99 6.37
CA TYR A 85 6.30 -1.80 7.57
C TYR A 85 7.73 -1.80 8.12
N THR A 86 8.72 -2.01 7.24
CA THR A 86 10.14 -2.01 7.63
C THR A 86 10.65 -0.61 7.99
N TYR A 87 10.17 0.42 7.33
CA TYR A 87 10.52 1.81 7.65
C TYR A 87 10.20 2.17 9.10
N PHE A 88 9.07 1.71 9.61
CA PHE A 88 8.67 1.92 11.01
C PHE A 88 9.25 0.89 11.99
N GLY A 89 10.16 0.02 11.56
CA GLY A 89 10.88 -0.93 12.42
C GLY A 89 10.28 -2.33 12.48
N GLY A 90 9.31 -2.65 11.64
CA GLY A 90 8.79 -4.01 11.49
C GLY A 90 9.76 -4.93 10.74
N ASN A 91 9.70 -6.22 11.01
CA ASN A 91 10.46 -7.24 10.30
C ASN A 91 9.61 -7.88 9.21
N ILE A 92 10.26 -8.26 8.10
CA ILE A 92 9.65 -9.05 7.02
C ILE A 92 10.19 -10.46 7.10
N LYS A 93 9.31 -11.44 6.95
CA LYS A 93 9.65 -12.86 6.91
C LYS A 93 9.04 -13.56 5.70
N ILE A 94 9.58 -14.73 5.36
CA ILE A 94 9.00 -15.57 4.31
C ILE A 94 7.63 -16.07 4.79
N CYS A 95 6.62 -15.91 3.95
CA CYS A 95 5.29 -16.43 4.22
C CYS A 95 5.32 -17.97 4.24
N SER A 96 4.62 -18.57 5.19
CA SER A 96 4.48 -20.04 5.26
C SER A 96 3.77 -20.62 4.03
N GLU A 97 2.96 -19.82 3.36
CA GLU A 97 2.27 -20.16 2.11
C GLU A 97 2.71 -19.20 1.00
N ILE A 98 3.41 -19.74 0.00
CA ILE A 98 3.73 -18.95 -1.20
C ILE A 98 2.45 -18.70 -1.99
N MET A 99 2.08 -17.42 -2.11
CA MET A 99 0.88 -16.99 -2.81
C MET A 99 1.26 -16.38 -4.15
N HIS A 100 0.90 -17.07 -5.23
CA HIS A 100 1.13 -16.57 -6.58
C HIS A 100 -0.16 -16.65 -7.39
N GLY A 101 -0.83 -15.51 -7.53
CA GLY A 101 -2.09 -15.43 -8.28
C GLY A 101 -3.25 -16.18 -7.62
N LYS A 102 -3.31 -16.21 -6.28
CA LYS A 102 -4.38 -16.84 -5.52
C LYS A 102 -5.16 -15.80 -4.72
N THR A 103 -6.45 -16.01 -4.61
CA THR A 103 -7.32 -15.19 -3.76
C THR A 103 -7.38 -15.74 -2.35
N SER A 104 -7.58 -14.85 -1.38
CA SER A 104 -7.88 -15.20 0.01
C SER A 104 -8.97 -14.29 0.56
N ASN A 105 -9.69 -14.80 1.56
CA ASN A 105 -10.63 -13.99 2.33
C ASN A 105 -9.86 -13.17 3.36
N MET A 106 -10.09 -11.85 3.34
CA MET A 106 -9.53 -10.87 4.25
C MET A 106 -10.58 -10.43 5.26
N LYS A 107 -10.20 -10.37 6.53
CA LYS A 107 -10.97 -9.68 7.56
C LYS A 107 -10.38 -8.28 7.77
N HIS A 108 -11.20 -7.32 8.12
CA HIS A 108 -10.76 -5.97 8.47
C HIS A 108 -11.45 -5.46 9.75
N ASN A 109 -10.83 -4.47 10.40
CA ASN A 109 -11.32 -3.91 11.66
C ASN A 109 -12.38 -2.80 11.50
N GLY A 110 -12.77 -2.47 10.26
CA GLY A 110 -13.73 -1.40 9.96
C GLY A 110 -13.09 -0.03 9.76
N ASP A 111 -11.75 0.05 9.61
CA ASP A 111 -11.07 1.30 9.30
C ASP A 111 -11.69 2.00 8.07
N LYS A 112 -11.59 3.33 8.01
CA LYS A 112 -12.15 4.16 6.92
C LYS A 112 -11.72 3.73 5.52
N LEU A 113 -10.53 3.12 5.39
CA LEU A 113 -10.06 2.55 4.12
C LEU A 113 -10.99 1.43 3.62
N PHE A 114 -11.66 0.72 4.51
CA PHE A 114 -12.61 -0.36 4.18
C PHE A 114 -14.08 0.08 4.17
N ASN A 115 -14.35 1.38 4.12
CA ASN A 115 -15.72 1.89 4.04
C ASN A 115 -16.45 1.32 2.81
N LYS A 116 -17.67 0.78 3.02
CA LYS A 116 -18.50 0.09 2.01
C LYS A 116 -17.88 -1.18 1.43
N ILE A 117 -16.95 -1.82 2.14
CA ILE A 117 -16.41 -3.11 1.79
C ILE A 117 -16.95 -4.16 2.76
N PRO A 118 -17.49 -5.29 2.29
CA PRO A 118 -17.99 -6.34 3.18
C PRO A 118 -16.85 -6.97 3.98
N ASN A 119 -17.17 -7.48 5.16
CA ASN A 119 -16.24 -8.18 6.03
C ASN A 119 -16.73 -9.61 6.31
N PRO A 120 -16.08 -10.64 5.79
CA PRO A 120 -14.85 -10.62 4.99
C PRO A 120 -15.05 -10.24 3.51
N PHE A 121 -13.95 -9.92 2.83
CA PHE A 121 -13.89 -9.72 1.38
C PHE A 121 -12.77 -10.53 0.73
N CYS A 122 -12.87 -10.77 -0.57
CA CYS A 122 -11.88 -11.55 -1.32
C CYS A 122 -10.88 -10.63 -2.02
N ALA A 123 -9.58 -10.94 -1.88
CA ALA A 123 -8.51 -10.18 -2.53
C ALA A 123 -7.40 -11.09 -3.10
N MET A 124 -6.77 -10.61 -4.16
CA MET A 124 -5.70 -11.30 -4.88
C MET A 124 -4.33 -11.07 -4.23
N ARG A 125 -3.55 -12.14 -4.14
CA ARG A 125 -2.21 -12.15 -3.53
C ARG A 125 -1.16 -12.69 -4.50
N TYR A 126 0.02 -12.02 -4.52
CA TYR A 126 1.18 -12.41 -5.35
C TYR A 126 2.49 -12.37 -4.56
N HIS A 127 2.47 -12.48 -3.24
CA HIS A 127 3.61 -12.26 -2.37
C HIS A 127 4.12 -13.57 -1.75
N SER A 128 5.44 -13.62 -1.54
CA SER A 128 6.14 -14.64 -0.75
C SER A 128 6.65 -14.11 0.60
N LEU A 129 6.58 -12.80 0.81
CA LEU A 129 7.01 -12.11 2.02
C LEU A 129 5.81 -11.55 2.75
N VAL A 130 5.93 -11.41 4.07
CA VAL A 130 4.88 -10.86 4.93
C VAL A 130 5.50 -10.12 6.12
N GLY A 131 4.77 -9.17 6.67
CA GLY A 131 5.13 -8.56 7.94
C GLY A 131 5.13 -9.59 9.07
N ASP A 132 6.15 -9.54 9.93
CA ASP A 132 6.24 -10.40 11.11
C ASP A 132 5.27 -9.91 12.19
N THR A 133 4.33 -10.78 12.60
CA THR A 133 3.33 -10.49 13.64
C THR A 133 3.91 -10.50 15.06
N ASP A 134 5.09 -11.08 15.26
CA ASP A 134 5.71 -11.17 16.59
C ASP A 134 6.37 -9.85 17.01
N ASN A 135 6.59 -8.94 16.07
CA ASN A 135 7.22 -7.64 16.33
C ASN A 135 6.55 -6.53 15.49
N VAL A 136 5.29 -6.25 15.79
CA VAL A 136 4.56 -5.12 15.16
C VAL A 136 5.00 -3.81 15.81
N PRO A 137 5.48 -2.83 15.01
CA PRO A 137 5.88 -1.54 15.57
C PRO A 137 4.73 -0.83 16.30
N ASP A 138 5.02 -0.20 17.44
CA ASP A 138 4.01 0.48 18.27
C ASP A 138 3.21 1.56 17.54
N VAL A 139 3.79 2.17 16.51
CA VAL A 139 3.16 3.22 15.69
C VAL A 139 2.26 2.66 14.58
N ILE A 140 2.29 1.36 14.36
CA ILE A 140 1.50 0.67 13.34
C ILE A 140 0.27 0.02 13.96
N GLU A 141 -0.85 0.10 13.28
CA GLU A 141 -2.07 -0.64 13.55
C GLU A 141 -2.34 -1.61 12.40
N ILE A 142 -2.61 -2.87 12.72
CA ILE A 142 -3.08 -3.86 11.76
C ILE A 142 -4.57 -3.61 11.53
N ILE A 143 -4.94 -3.34 10.27
CA ILE A 143 -6.31 -3.04 9.88
C ILE A 143 -6.97 -4.15 9.06
N SER A 144 -6.18 -5.11 8.54
CA SER A 144 -6.69 -6.28 7.82
C SER A 144 -5.75 -7.47 7.95
N GLU A 145 -6.34 -8.67 8.04
CA GLU A 145 -5.64 -9.95 8.17
C GLU A 145 -6.37 -11.06 7.41
N THR A 146 -5.64 -12.14 7.12
CA THR A 146 -6.26 -13.43 6.73
C THR A 146 -6.78 -14.16 7.97
N SER A 147 -7.53 -15.27 7.75
CA SER A 147 -7.94 -16.17 8.84
C SER A 147 -6.79 -16.79 9.62
N ASN A 148 -5.60 -16.87 9.02
CA ASN A 148 -4.37 -17.39 9.61
C ASN A 148 -3.48 -16.31 10.22
N ASN A 149 -4.04 -15.12 10.51
CA ASN A 149 -3.38 -13.96 11.11
C ASN A 149 -2.17 -13.44 10.31
N ILE A 150 -2.19 -13.59 8.98
CA ILE A 150 -1.20 -12.96 8.12
C ILE A 150 -1.62 -11.51 7.90
N ILE A 151 -0.72 -10.56 8.18
CA ILE A 151 -0.97 -9.13 7.99
C ILE A 151 -1.25 -8.83 6.52
N MET A 152 -2.42 -8.25 6.24
CA MET A 152 -2.85 -7.88 4.89
C MET A 152 -3.09 -6.39 4.72
N GLY A 153 -3.26 -5.66 5.81
CA GLY A 153 -3.43 -4.23 5.81
C GLY A 153 -2.90 -3.60 7.09
N ILE A 154 -2.18 -2.51 6.94
CA ILE A 154 -1.65 -1.70 8.04
C ILE A 154 -1.99 -0.23 7.83
N LYS A 155 -2.02 0.52 8.94
CA LYS A 155 -2.00 1.98 8.91
C LYS A 155 -1.05 2.51 9.99
N HIS A 156 -0.53 3.71 9.78
CA HIS A 156 0.13 4.45 10.83
C HIS A 156 -0.90 5.10 11.78
N LYS A 157 -0.69 5.02 13.09
CA LYS A 157 -1.66 5.52 14.09
C LYS A 157 -1.87 7.03 14.06
N LYS A 158 -0.86 7.78 13.60
CA LYS A 158 -0.88 9.25 13.60
C LYS A 158 -0.99 9.85 12.19
N TYR A 159 -0.27 9.29 11.22
CA TYR A 159 -0.18 9.84 9.87
C TYR A 159 -1.13 9.11 8.90
N ASP A 160 -1.53 9.77 7.84
CA ASP A 160 -2.40 9.18 6.79
C ASP A 160 -1.57 8.26 5.86
N ILE A 161 -1.02 7.20 6.45
CA ILE A 161 -0.16 6.23 5.79
C ILE A 161 -0.79 4.85 5.93
N TYR A 162 -1.01 4.20 4.79
CA TYR A 162 -1.60 2.87 4.67
C TYR A 162 -0.69 1.93 3.91
N GLY A 163 -0.76 0.66 4.22
CA GLY A 163 -0.13 -0.41 3.46
C GLY A 163 -1.10 -1.57 3.23
N LEU A 164 -1.16 -2.07 2.01
CA LEU A 164 -1.92 -3.26 1.62
C LEU A 164 -0.97 -4.30 1.05
N GLN A 165 -0.92 -5.50 1.65
CA GLN A 165 -0.09 -6.61 1.17
C GLN A 165 -0.67 -7.25 -0.09
N PHE A 166 -1.98 -7.19 -0.27
CA PHE A 166 -2.69 -7.68 -1.45
C PHE A 166 -2.78 -6.60 -2.55
N HIS A 167 -3.24 -7.00 -3.73
CA HIS A 167 -3.28 -6.17 -4.93
C HIS A 167 -4.69 -5.63 -5.21
N PRO A 168 -5.02 -4.37 -4.84
CA PRO A 168 -6.32 -3.77 -5.12
C PRO A 168 -6.55 -3.52 -6.62
N GLU A 169 -5.48 -3.41 -7.42
CA GLU A 169 -5.52 -3.22 -8.88
C GLU A 169 -5.78 -4.52 -9.67
N SER A 170 -5.75 -5.66 -8.99
CA SER A 170 -6.00 -6.95 -9.63
C SER A 170 -7.50 -7.19 -9.80
N ILE A 171 -7.87 -7.76 -10.95
CA ILE A 171 -9.27 -8.15 -11.25
C ILE A 171 -9.81 -9.17 -10.24
N GLY A 172 -8.95 -9.94 -9.58
CA GLY A 172 -9.33 -10.89 -8.54
C GLY A 172 -9.61 -10.26 -7.17
N THR A 173 -9.47 -8.94 -7.03
CA THR A 173 -9.84 -8.20 -5.83
C THR A 173 -11.18 -7.50 -6.04
N ASN A 174 -12.24 -8.07 -5.50
CA ASN A 174 -13.63 -7.67 -5.81
C ASN A 174 -13.91 -6.17 -5.52
N PHE A 175 -13.31 -5.61 -4.48
CA PHE A 175 -13.54 -4.24 -4.02
C PHE A 175 -12.29 -3.33 -4.18
N GLY A 176 -11.37 -3.70 -5.06
CA GLY A 176 -10.11 -2.98 -5.24
C GLY A 176 -10.30 -1.50 -5.61
N LYS A 177 -11.23 -1.21 -6.53
CA LYS A 177 -11.59 0.17 -6.89
C LYS A 177 -12.17 0.95 -5.71
N GLN A 178 -12.99 0.31 -4.87
CA GLN A 178 -13.56 0.98 -3.69
C GLN A 178 -12.46 1.30 -2.66
N LEU A 179 -11.47 0.42 -2.47
CA LEU A 179 -10.30 0.66 -1.62
C LEU A 179 -9.51 1.88 -2.11
N LEU A 180 -9.17 1.91 -3.41
CA LEU A 180 -8.44 3.04 -4.01
C LEU A 180 -9.26 4.34 -3.89
N LYS A 181 -10.57 4.30 -4.15
CA LYS A 181 -11.46 5.45 -3.92
C LYS A 181 -11.44 5.92 -2.48
N ASN A 182 -11.54 5.01 -1.53
CA ASN A 182 -11.51 5.35 -0.11
C ASN A 182 -10.20 6.04 0.24
N PHE A 183 -9.05 5.52 -0.22
CA PHE A 183 -7.74 6.17 -0.02
C PHE A 183 -7.72 7.59 -0.60
N LEU A 184 -8.25 7.81 -1.81
CA LEU A 184 -8.30 9.14 -2.41
C LEU A 184 -9.16 10.13 -1.61
N LEU A 185 -10.19 9.63 -0.92
CA LEU A 185 -11.10 10.42 -0.08
C LEU A 185 -10.59 10.61 1.36
N THR A 186 -9.55 9.89 1.80
CA THR A 186 -8.96 10.15 3.11
C THR A 186 -8.36 11.56 3.13
N THR A 187 -8.86 12.40 3.97
CA THR A 187 -8.41 13.79 4.15
C THR A 187 -8.19 14.02 5.63
N GLU A 188 -7.09 13.54 6.18
CA GLU A 188 -6.68 14.02 7.51
C GLU A 188 -5.21 13.74 7.70
N ILE A 189 -4.42 14.78 7.48
CA ILE A 189 -3.21 15.00 8.27
C ILE A 189 -3.75 15.63 9.55
N SER A 190 -3.98 14.82 10.58
CA SER A 190 -4.33 15.35 11.90
C SER A 190 -3.16 16.18 12.39
N SER A 191 -3.39 17.49 12.48
CA SER A 191 -2.50 18.46 13.12
C SER A 191 -2.21 18.12 14.59
#